data_907c587f83c68968eceaa9bce538f15b
#
_entry.id   907c587f83c68968eceaa9bce538f15b
#
_cell.length_a   1.000
_cell.length_b   1.000
_cell.length_c   1.000
_cell.angle_alpha   90.00
_cell.angle_beta   90.00
_cell.angle_gamma   90.00
#
_symmetry.space_group_name_H-M   'P 1'
#
loop_
_entity.id
_entity.type
_entity.pdbx_description
1 polymer ?
#
loop_
_entity_poly.entity_id
_entity_poly.type
_entity_poly.pdbx_seq_one_letter_code
_entity_poly.pdbx_strand_id
1 'polypeptide(L)'
;MTIGVMEVNLVDAHGLKKSDLLNNIDPYVLVQYRSQEYKSLIAKGSGSNPKWNQKFTFRVEYPGADDQPKLVLKIIDHDTFSSDDYLGQTTIYLKELFESGVESGTSELRLQKYRVVDSSSHSFSGDIRVGVTFTPRVETEFYSQDFGGWKESQR
;
A
#
# COMPACT_ATOMS: atom_id res chain seq x y z
N MET A 1 -7.99 10.25 20.34
CA MET A 1 -7.18 9.78 19.20
C MET A 1 -7.09 8.27 19.21
N THR A 2 -7.26 7.65 18.06
CA THR A 2 -7.14 6.21 17.92
C THR A 2 -5.82 5.89 17.22
N ILE A 3 -5.08 4.99 17.83
CA ILE A 3 -3.86 4.43 17.24
C ILE A 3 -4.22 3.04 16.73
N GLY A 4 -3.73 2.70 15.56
CA GLY A 4 -4.04 1.40 14.99
C GLY A 4 -3.01 0.94 13.99
N VAL A 5 -3.33 -0.16 13.35
CA VAL A 5 -2.45 -0.81 12.37
C VAL A 5 -3.23 -0.99 11.08
N MET A 6 -2.62 -0.59 9.97
CA MET A 6 -3.16 -0.82 8.64
C MET A 6 -2.28 -1.85 7.95
N GLU A 7 -2.89 -2.94 7.51
CA GLU A 7 -2.19 -3.96 6.74
C GLU A 7 -2.59 -3.84 5.28
N VAL A 8 -1.60 -3.70 4.41
CA VAL A 8 -1.82 -3.60 2.96
C VAL A 8 -1.38 -4.91 2.33
N ASN A 9 -2.31 -5.56 1.65
CA ASN A 9 -2.04 -6.80 0.93
C ASN A 9 -1.89 -6.48 -0.55
N LEU A 10 -0.65 -6.49 -1.04
CA LEU A 10 -0.32 -6.23 -2.44
C LEU A 10 -0.23 -7.56 -3.17
N VAL A 11 -1.16 -7.84 -4.05
CA VAL A 11 -1.24 -9.14 -4.71
C VAL A 11 -0.55 -9.12 -6.06
N ASP A 12 -1.10 -8.42 -7.02
CA ASP A 12 -0.59 -8.44 -8.39
C ASP A 12 -1.04 -7.20 -9.16
N ALA A 13 -0.62 -7.13 -10.41
CA ALA A 13 -1.11 -6.14 -11.35
C ALA A 13 -1.34 -6.81 -12.69
N HIS A 14 -2.10 -6.15 -13.55
CA HIS A 14 -2.49 -6.65 -14.86
C HIS A 14 -2.42 -5.54 -15.89
N GLY A 15 -1.87 -5.88 -17.04
CA GLY A 15 -1.89 -4.97 -18.18
C GLY A 15 -1.05 -3.73 -18.03
N LEU A 16 0.00 -3.79 -17.24
CA LEU A 16 0.93 -2.66 -17.11
C LEU A 16 1.62 -2.40 -18.44
N LYS A 17 1.83 -1.13 -18.76
CA LYS A 17 2.46 -0.75 -20.01
C LYS A 17 3.61 0.21 -19.76
N LYS A 18 4.61 0.08 -20.62
CA LYS A 18 5.68 1.05 -20.72
C LYS A 18 5.62 1.64 -22.13
N SER A 19 5.99 2.89 -22.27
CA SER A 19 5.89 3.57 -23.55
C SER A 19 6.88 3.07 -24.61
N ASP A 20 7.90 2.32 -24.21
CA ASP A 20 8.86 1.84 -25.18
C ASP A 20 8.45 0.47 -25.74
N LEU A 21 8.97 0.16 -26.90
CA LEU A 21 8.53 -0.99 -27.68
C LEU A 21 8.95 -2.34 -27.16
N LEU A 22 9.90 -2.39 -26.26
CA LEU A 22 10.45 -3.66 -25.80
C LEU A 22 9.63 -4.31 -24.69
N ASN A 23 8.81 -3.55 -23.99
CA ASN A 23 7.87 -4.06 -22.98
C ASN A 23 8.44 -5.04 -21.96
N ASN A 24 9.74 -5.06 -21.79
CA ASN A 24 10.34 -5.90 -20.77
C ASN A 24 10.44 -5.10 -19.49
N ILE A 25 9.42 -5.23 -18.66
CA ILE A 25 9.39 -4.51 -17.39
C ILE A 25 9.60 -5.48 -16.24
N ASP A 26 10.34 -5.02 -15.25
CA ASP A 26 10.55 -5.74 -13.99
C ASP A 26 10.03 -4.84 -12.87
N PRO A 27 8.71 -4.82 -12.66
CA PRO A 27 8.11 -3.80 -11.81
C PRO A 27 8.19 -4.11 -10.33
N TYR A 28 8.34 -3.06 -9.54
CA TYR A 28 8.14 -3.10 -8.11
C TYR A 28 7.22 -1.95 -7.72
N VAL A 29 6.74 -1.99 -6.49
CA VAL A 29 5.79 -1.00 -5.99
C VAL A 29 6.36 -0.32 -4.77
N LEU A 30 6.28 1.01 -4.75
CA LEU A 30 6.52 1.78 -3.53
C LEU A 30 5.16 2.04 -2.90
N VAL A 31 4.98 1.56 -1.69
CA VAL A 31 3.73 1.68 -0.95
C VAL A 31 3.92 2.75 0.10
N GLN A 32 3.19 3.85 -0.05
CA GLN A 32 3.40 5.06 0.76
C GLN A 32 2.16 5.44 1.53
N TYR A 33 2.32 5.66 2.83
CA TYR A 33 1.30 6.22 3.68
C TYR A 33 1.96 7.24 4.59
N ARG A 34 1.65 8.52 4.38
CA ARG A 34 2.27 9.63 5.12
C ARG A 34 3.80 9.55 4.97
N SER A 35 4.52 9.50 6.07
CA SER A 35 5.98 9.40 6.04
C SER A 35 6.51 7.96 5.99
N GLN A 36 5.62 6.99 5.98
CA GLN A 36 6.02 5.57 5.94
C GLN A 36 6.03 5.07 4.50
N GLU A 37 7.07 4.36 4.13
CA GLU A 37 7.21 3.84 2.77
C GLU A 37 7.84 2.46 2.80
N TYR A 38 7.29 1.57 1.99
CA TYR A 38 7.85 0.24 1.78
C TYR A 38 8.04 -0.02 0.30
N LYS A 39 9.06 -0.78 -0.02
CA LYS A 39 9.36 -1.18 -1.39
C LYS A 39 9.09 -2.68 -1.52
N SER A 40 8.29 -3.06 -2.51
CA SER A 40 8.05 -4.47 -2.78
C SER A 40 9.26 -5.14 -3.40
N LEU A 41 9.21 -6.45 -3.50
CA LEU A 41 10.18 -7.19 -4.30
C LEU A 41 10.01 -6.81 -5.77
N ILE A 42 11.06 -6.99 -6.54
CA ILE A 42 11.03 -6.76 -7.98
C ILE A 42 10.43 -8.01 -8.63
N ALA A 43 9.39 -7.85 -9.43
CA ALA A 43 8.77 -8.96 -10.16
C ALA A 43 9.51 -9.18 -11.47
N LYS A 44 10.62 -9.93 -11.40
CA LYS A 44 11.46 -10.17 -12.56
C LYS A 44 10.80 -11.11 -13.55
N GLY A 45 10.90 -10.74 -14.84
CA GLY A 45 10.45 -11.60 -15.93
C GLY A 45 8.94 -11.75 -16.04
N SER A 46 8.17 -11.00 -15.28
CA SER A 46 6.70 -11.12 -15.27
C SER A 46 6.03 -10.23 -16.33
N GLY A 47 6.76 -9.29 -16.88
CA GLY A 47 6.24 -8.38 -17.89
C GLY A 47 5.07 -7.55 -17.36
N SER A 48 3.99 -7.53 -18.14
CA SER A 48 2.81 -6.70 -17.86
C SER A 48 1.92 -7.20 -16.72
N ASN A 49 2.16 -8.42 -16.23
CA ASN A 49 1.29 -9.04 -15.23
C ASN A 49 2.09 -9.55 -14.04
N PRO A 50 2.71 -8.65 -13.28
CA PRO A 50 3.54 -9.04 -12.15
C PRO A 50 2.71 -9.53 -10.96
N LYS A 51 3.34 -10.39 -10.15
CA LYS A 51 2.78 -10.87 -8.89
C LYS A 51 3.78 -10.61 -7.77
N TRP A 52 3.28 -10.06 -6.67
CA TRP A 52 4.13 -9.79 -5.50
C TRP A 52 3.70 -10.59 -4.28
N ASN A 53 2.41 -10.69 -4.01
CA ASN A 53 1.86 -11.42 -2.85
C ASN A 53 2.57 -11.04 -1.57
N GLN A 54 2.63 -9.74 -1.29
CA GLN A 54 3.31 -9.21 -0.11
C GLN A 54 2.37 -8.39 0.76
N LYS A 55 2.64 -8.39 2.04
CA LYS A 55 1.89 -7.60 3.02
C LYS A 55 2.80 -6.58 3.67
N PHE A 56 2.27 -5.38 3.87
CA PHE A 56 2.98 -4.30 4.52
C PHE A 56 2.15 -3.76 5.65
N THR A 57 2.78 -3.43 6.77
CA THR A 57 2.10 -2.96 7.97
C THR A 57 2.49 -1.51 8.25
N PHE A 58 1.47 -0.67 8.41
CA PHE A 58 1.64 0.76 8.68
C PHE A 58 1.02 1.11 10.02
N ARG A 59 1.68 2.02 10.73
CA ARG A 59 1.11 2.61 11.94
C ARG A 59 0.17 3.74 11.54
N VAL A 60 -1.02 3.76 12.14
CA VAL A 60 -2.05 4.76 11.85
C VAL A 60 -2.43 5.51 13.12
N GLU A 61 -2.55 6.83 13.01
CA GLU A 61 -3.10 7.68 14.05
C GLU A 61 -4.28 8.42 13.45
N TYR A 62 -5.46 8.26 14.02
CA TYR A 62 -6.67 8.84 13.47
C TYR A 62 -7.59 9.40 14.56
N PRO A 63 -8.15 10.59 14.42
CA PRO A 63 -7.83 11.54 13.35
C PRO A 63 -6.44 12.12 13.53
N GLY A 64 -5.75 12.35 12.44
CA GLY A 64 -4.45 12.97 12.44
C GLY A 64 -4.55 14.39 11.92
N ALA A 65 -3.40 14.96 11.57
CA ALA A 65 -3.35 16.30 10.99
C ALA A 65 -3.86 16.34 9.56
N ASP A 66 -3.92 15.17 8.90
CA ASP A 66 -4.32 15.07 7.50
C ASP A 66 -5.80 14.75 7.38
N ASP A 67 -6.56 15.66 6.75
CA ASP A 67 -8.00 15.48 6.53
C ASP A 67 -8.31 14.46 5.44
N GLN A 68 -7.34 14.17 4.59
CA GLN A 68 -7.51 13.28 3.45
C GLN A 68 -6.44 12.21 3.46
N PRO A 69 -6.48 11.28 4.43
CA PRO A 69 -5.47 10.22 4.46
C PRO A 69 -5.57 9.36 3.21
N LYS A 70 -4.43 9.02 2.65
CA LYS A 70 -4.40 8.22 1.43
C LYS A 70 -3.21 7.28 1.41
N LEU A 71 -3.41 6.17 0.72
CA LEU A 71 -2.38 5.18 0.43
C LEU A 71 -2.03 5.36 -1.04
N VAL A 72 -0.74 5.53 -1.33
CA VAL A 72 -0.28 5.68 -2.70
C VAL A 72 0.60 4.50 -3.05
N LEU A 73 0.29 3.85 -4.18
CA LEU A 73 1.10 2.76 -4.69
C LEU A 73 1.69 3.21 -6.02
N LYS A 74 3.00 3.42 -6.02
CA LYS A 74 3.74 3.84 -7.22
C LYS A 74 4.41 2.64 -7.85
N ILE A 75 4.17 2.44 -9.14
CA ILE A 75 4.72 1.31 -9.87
C ILE A 75 5.92 1.78 -10.69
N ILE A 76 7.03 1.11 -10.50
CA ILE A 76 8.32 1.51 -11.05
C ILE A 76 8.97 0.32 -11.72
N ASP A 77 9.48 0.54 -12.94
CA ASP A 77 10.21 -0.46 -13.68
C ASP A 77 11.68 -0.40 -13.26
N HIS A 78 12.18 -1.49 -12.71
CA HIS A 78 13.57 -1.59 -12.32
C HIS A 78 14.45 -1.77 -13.56
N ASP A 79 15.51 -0.98 -13.65
CA ASP A 79 16.47 -1.09 -14.75
C ASP A 79 17.85 -1.37 -14.16
N THR A 80 18.49 -2.42 -14.65
CA THR A 80 19.81 -2.83 -14.16
C THR A 80 20.92 -1.88 -14.62
N PHE A 81 20.74 -1.24 -15.76
CA PHE A 81 21.80 -0.47 -16.41
C PHE A 81 21.59 1.03 -16.43
N SER A 82 20.39 1.48 -16.08
CA SER A 82 20.06 2.90 -16.07
C SER A 82 19.14 3.21 -14.90
N SER A 83 18.60 4.42 -14.86
CA SER A 83 17.65 4.82 -13.83
C SER A 83 16.33 4.05 -13.96
N ASP A 84 15.73 3.74 -12.84
CA ASP A 84 14.41 3.12 -12.82
C ASP A 84 13.36 4.07 -13.42
N ASP A 85 12.37 3.51 -14.08
CA ASP A 85 11.33 4.27 -14.76
C ASP A 85 10.00 4.22 -14.00
N TYR A 86 9.46 5.37 -13.71
CA TYR A 86 8.14 5.49 -13.10
C TYR A 86 7.06 5.21 -14.13
N LEU A 87 6.20 4.21 -13.87
CA LEU A 87 5.15 3.80 -14.81
C LEU A 87 3.80 4.44 -14.52
N GLY A 88 3.46 4.61 -13.28
CA GLY A 88 2.18 5.16 -12.89
C GLY A 88 1.87 4.88 -11.43
N GLN A 89 0.67 5.26 -11.00
CA GLN A 89 0.30 5.06 -9.59
C GLN A 89 -1.19 4.89 -9.41
N THR A 90 -1.53 4.36 -8.23
CA THR A 90 -2.90 4.28 -7.75
C THR A 90 -2.96 4.97 -6.39
N THR A 91 -4.01 5.74 -6.16
CA THR A 91 -4.26 6.37 -4.88
C THR A 91 -5.55 5.82 -4.29
N ILE A 92 -5.48 5.35 -3.05
CA ILE A 92 -6.61 4.80 -2.32
C ILE A 92 -6.90 5.73 -1.15
N TYR A 93 -8.11 6.28 -1.09
CA TYR A 93 -8.50 7.19 -0.02
C TYR A 93 -8.98 6.38 1.18
N LEU A 94 -8.52 6.74 2.37
CA LEU A 94 -8.63 5.90 3.56
C LEU A 94 -9.56 6.46 4.63
N LYS A 95 -10.10 7.65 4.44
CA LYS A 95 -10.92 8.30 5.48
C LYS A 95 -12.07 7.42 5.95
N GLU A 96 -12.84 6.89 5.01
CA GLU A 96 -13.99 6.06 5.36
C GLU A 96 -13.59 4.76 6.05
N LEU A 97 -12.49 4.17 5.62
CA LEU A 97 -11.95 2.96 6.24
C LEU A 97 -11.61 3.22 7.71
N PHE A 98 -10.93 4.33 7.97
CA PHE A 98 -10.52 4.68 9.33
C PHE A 98 -11.72 5.02 10.20
N GLU A 99 -12.66 5.80 9.67
CA GLU A 99 -13.87 6.14 10.41
C GLU A 99 -14.69 4.92 10.78
N SER A 100 -14.87 4.02 9.84
CA SER A 100 -15.58 2.76 10.07
C SER A 100 -14.87 1.91 11.12
N GLY A 101 -13.55 1.84 11.08
CA GLY A 101 -12.77 1.08 12.05
C GLY A 101 -12.88 1.65 13.45
N VAL A 102 -12.82 2.97 13.58
CA VAL A 102 -12.96 3.62 14.88
C VAL A 102 -14.34 3.34 15.50
N GLU A 103 -15.38 3.34 14.69
CA GLU A 103 -16.74 3.10 15.18
C GLU A 103 -17.03 1.63 15.47
N SER A 104 -16.57 0.73 14.63
CA SER A 104 -17.01 -0.66 14.61
C SER A 104 -15.94 -1.66 14.97
N GLY A 105 -14.71 -1.24 15.15
CA GLY A 105 -13.56 -2.12 15.28
C GLY A 105 -12.87 -2.32 13.93
N THR A 106 -12.38 -3.51 13.67
CA THR A 106 -11.67 -3.78 12.41
C THR A 106 -12.53 -3.47 11.19
N SER A 107 -11.95 -2.78 10.22
CA SER A 107 -12.60 -2.47 8.95
C SER A 107 -11.69 -2.87 7.80
N GLU A 108 -12.29 -3.05 6.62
CA GLU A 108 -11.57 -3.61 5.50
C GLU A 108 -12.03 -3.02 4.17
N LEU A 109 -11.06 -2.71 3.31
CA LEU A 109 -11.28 -2.57 1.88
C LEU A 109 -10.88 -3.91 1.28
N ARG A 110 -11.87 -4.66 0.81
CA ARG A 110 -11.62 -6.00 0.28
C ARG A 110 -10.67 -5.97 -0.88
N LEU A 111 -10.03 -7.11 -1.13
CA LEU A 111 -9.15 -7.26 -2.29
C LEU A 111 -9.93 -6.93 -3.56
N GLN A 112 -9.46 -5.92 -4.28
CA GLN A 112 -10.12 -5.45 -5.50
C GLN A 112 -9.11 -4.80 -6.43
N LYS A 113 -9.53 -4.55 -7.65
CA LYS A 113 -8.71 -3.91 -8.66
C LYS A 113 -8.82 -2.41 -8.57
N TYR A 114 -7.68 -1.74 -8.64
CA TYR A 114 -7.60 -0.29 -8.75
C TYR A 114 -6.89 0.05 -10.04
N ARG A 115 -7.37 1.05 -10.74
CA ARG A 115 -6.76 1.46 -12.00
C ARG A 115 -5.45 2.19 -11.75
N VAL A 116 -4.47 1.89 -12.58
CA VAL A 116 -3.17 2.57 -12.55
C VAL A 116 -3.22 3.73 -13.52
N VAL A 117 -2.91 4.93 -13.03
CA VAL A 117 -2.87 6.13 -13.87
C VAL A 117 -1.46 6.29 -14.40
N ASP A 118 -1.34 6.31 -15.72
CA ASP A 118 -0.06 6.45 -16.40
C ASP A 118 0.54 7.83 -16.13
N SER A 119 1.84 7.86 -15.89
CA SER A 119 2.53 9.08 -15.53
C SER A 119 2.60 10.10 -16.68
N SER A 120 2.59 9.67 -17.92
CA SER A 120 2.82 10.56 -19.05
C SER A 120 1.53 11.04 -19.71
N SER A 121 0.52 10.19 -19.82
CA SER A 121 -0.70 10.50 -20.56
C SER A 121 -1.91 10.75 -19.68
N HIS A 122 -1.80 10.54 -18.38
CA HIS A 122 -2.92 10.59 -17.44
C HIS A 122 -4.05 9.62 -17.80
N SER A 123 -3.75 8.64 -18.63
CA SER A 123 -4.69 7.58 -18.96
C SER A 123 -4.43 6.37 -18.07
N PHE A 124 -5.30 5.37 -18.17
CA PHE A 124 -5.14 4.16 -17.37
C PHE A 124 -4.15 3.21 -18.02
N SER A 125 -3.29 2.63 -17.19
CA SER A 125 -2.27 1.68 -17.64
C SER A 125 -2.38 0.42 -16.78
N GLY A 126 -3.45 -0.34 -16.97
CA GLY A 126 -3.68 -1.57 -16.24
C GLY A 126 -4.29 -1.37 -14.87
N ASP A 127 -4.31 -2.46 -14.12
CA ASP A 127 -4.92 -2.53 -12.80
C ASP A 127 -3.96 -3.14 -11.80
N ILE A 128 -4.10 -2.75 -10.53
CA ILE A 128 -3.37 -3.34 -9.43
C ILE A 128 -4.37 -3.86 -8.40
N ARG A 129 -4.18 -5.09 -7.90
CA ARG A 129 -5.08 -5.67 -6.90
C ARG A 129 -4.48 -5.52 -5.52
N VAL A 130 -5.26 -4.90 -4.65
CA VAL A 130 -4.83 -4.55 -3.28
C VAL A 130 -5.99 -4.74 -2.32
N GLY A 131 -5.68 -5.25 -1.15
CA GLY A 131 -6.62 -5.26 -0.03
C GLY A 131 -6.04 -4.48 1.12
N VAL A 132 -6.88 -3.84 1.92
CA VAL A 132 -6.43 -3.04 3.06
C VAL A 132 -7.29 -3.36 4.27
N THR A 133 -6.65 -3.64 5.40
CA THR A 133 -7.35 -3.90 6.66
C THR A 133 -6.86 -2.91 7.70
N PHE A 134 -7.79 -2.28 8.40
CA PHE A 134 -7.45 -1.36 9.50
C PHE A 134 -7.95 -1.94 10.81
N THR A 135 -7.06 -2.08 11.77
CA THR A 135 -7.38 -2.58 13.11
C THR A 135 -7.03 -1.49 14.12
N PRO A 136 -8.02 -0.79 14.66
CA PRO A 136 -7.75 0.26 15.64
C PRO A 136 -7.45 -0.34 17.01
N ARG A 137 -6.73 0.42 17.83
CA ARG A 137 -6.48 0.09 19.22
C ARG A 137 -6.84 1.29 20.08
N VAL A 138 -7.40 0.99 21.24
CA VAL A 138 -7.67 2.03 22.21
C VAL A 138 -6.35 2.32 22.94
N GLU A 139 -6.05 3.58 23.13
CA GLU A 139 -4.79 4.01 23.72
C GLU A 139 -4.52 3.38 25.10
N THR A 140 -5.56 3.25 25.93
CA THR A 140 -5.41 2.64 27.23
C THR A 140 -5.02 1.18 27.17
N GLU A 141 -5.52 0.42 26.21
CA GLU A 141 -5.13 -0.97 26.02
C GLU A 141 -3.68 -1.07 25.59
N PHE A 142 -3.25 -0.16 24.77
CA PHE A 142 -1.88 -0.12 24.30
C PHE A 142 -0.90 0.01 25.48
N TYR A 143 -1.17 0.92 26.39
CA TYR A 143 -0.30 1.13 27.55
C TYR A 143 -0.26 -0.08 28.48
N SER A 144 -1.38 -0.70 28.72
CA SER A 144 -1.40 -1.84 29.61
C SER A 144 -0.63 -3.03 29.04
N GLN A 145 -0.60 -3.19 27.74
CA GLN A 145 0.17 -4.27 27.12
C GLN A 145 1.67 -3.99 27.12
N ASP A 146 2.04 -2.75 27.01
CA ASP A 146 3.43 -2.36 26.94
C ASP A 146 4.20 -2.71 28.21
N PHE A 147 3.51 -2.74 29.33
CA PHE A 147 4.14 -3.03 30.61
C PHE A 147 4.15 -4.50 30.97
N GLY A 148 3.65 -5.29 30.15
CA GLY A 148 3.69 -6.71 30.36
C GLY A 148 5.04 -7.27 30.05
N GLY A 149 5.81 -6.84 29.81
CA GLY A 149 6.70 -7.51 29.42
C GLY A 149 6.89 -7.81 28.31
N TRP A 150 6.92 -7.21 28.42
CA TRP A 150 6.95 -7.53 27.77
C TRP A 150 7.29 -7.74 27.32
N LYS A 151 7.25 -7.50 27.35
CA LYS A 151 7.22 -7.98 27.15
C LYS A 151 7.16 -8.44 26.53
N GLU A 152 7.16 -8.32 26.62
CA GLU A 152 6.99 -8.98 26.31
C GLU A 152 6.96 -9.24 25.58
N SER A 153 7.05 -8.79 25.87
CA SER A 153 6.79 -9.29 25.52
C SER A 153 6.72 -9.39 24.58
N GLN A 154 6.89 -9.05 24.67
CA GLN A 154 6.71 -9.40 24.24
C GLN A 154 6.77 -9.57 23.52
N ARG A 155 6.86 -9.23 23.53
CA ARG A 155 6.88 -9.62 23.34
C ARG A 155 6.96 -10.02 22.80
#